data_5a9def5b70cc3c7746ace57e204219b9
#
_entry.id   5a9def5b70cc3c7746ace57e204219b9
#
_cell.length_a   1.000
_cell.length_b   1.000
_cell.length_c   1.000
_cell.angle_alpha   90.00
_cell.angle_beta   90.00
_cell.angle_gamma   90.00
#
_symmetry.space_group_name_H-M   'P 1'
#
loop_
_entity.id
_entity.type
_entity.pdbx_description
1 polymer ?
#
loop_
_entity_poly.entity_id
_entity_poly.type
_entity_poly.pdbx_seq_one_letter_code
_entity_poly.pdbx_strand_id
1 'polypeptide(L)'
;KITFIYVTHDQTEAMTLGDRIVIMKDGVIQQIGTPQEVFDHPVNLFVAGFIGVSQMNFYDAELKRDEDGVYSVLMGGIRVVPTVEKQERLYQASVPPQEIILGVRPEHIMLLENGEHGVHGKVKVSEMGSAVHLHVDINGRDSIIVAQTSGMDGAQYIPSESGTSISFIFGGNVVHLFSKKDGHNLEF
;
A
#
# COMPACT_ATOMS: atom_id res chain seq x y z
N LYS A 1 -3.60 15.30 34.44
CA LYS A 1 -3.02 14.66 33.24
C LYS A 1 -1.67 15.33 32.97
N ILE A 2 -0.64 14.56 32.75
CA ILE A 2 0.70 15.05 32.39
C ILE A 2 0.89 14.74 30.91
N THR A 3 1.37 15.72 30.16
CA THR A 3 1.79 15.51 28.77
C THR A 3 3.20 14.95 28.78
N PHE A 4 3.41 13.84 28.09
CA PHE A 4 4.71 13.19 27.92
C PHE A 4 5.11 13.25 26.45
N ILE A 5 6.35 13.62 26.18
CA ILE A 5 6.92 13.61 24.83
C ILE A 5 8.01 12.54 24.80
N TYR A 6 7.86 11.58 23.87
CA TYR A 6 8.81 10.50 23.67
C TYR A 6 9.39 10.55 22.26
N VAL A 7 10.69 10.54 22.14
CA VAL A 7 11.40 10.53 20.85
C VAL A 7 12.00 9.16 20.64
N THR A 8 11.62 8.52 19.57
CA THR A 8 12.11 7.17 19.19
C THR A 8 12.33 7.09 17.68
N HIS A 9 13.16 6.16 17.27
CA HIS A 9 13.27 5.73 15.87
C HIS A 9 12.53 4.41 15.63
N ASP A 10 11.94 3.82 16.68
CA ASP A 10 11.16 2.58 16.58
C ASP A 10 9.68 2.92 16.32
N GLN A 11 9.20 2.51 15.14
CA GLN A 11 7.82 2.73 14.72
C GLN A 11 6.83 1.98 15.60
N THR A 12 7.16 0.76 16.02
CA THR A 12 6.28 -0.08 16.84
C THR A 12 6.03 0.57 18.20
N GLU A 13 7.08 1.14 18.81
CA GLU A 13 6.93 1.91 20.04
C GLU A 13 6.03 3.13 19.82
N ALA A 14 6.30 3.92 18.77
CA ALA A 14 5.53 5.12 18.48
C ALA A 14 4.05 4.80 18.24
N MET A 15 3.76 3.76 17.44
CA MET A 15 2.40 3.32 17.10
C MET A 15 1.63 2.75 18.29
N THR A 16 2.34 2.15 19.27
CA THR A 16 1.72 1.48 20.42
C THR A 16 1.53 2.40 21.60
N LEU A 17 2.48 3.31 21.86
CA LEU A 17 2.50 4.11 23.07
C LEU A 17 1.90 5.51 22.89
N GLY A 18 1.90 6.03 21.66
CA GLY A 18 1.50 7.41 21.39
C GLY A 18 -0.01 7.60 21.20
N ASP A 19 -0.61 8.54 21.91
CA ASP A 19 -1.95 9.05 21.56
C ASP A 19 -1.90 9.83 20.24
N ARG A 20 -0.77 10.49 19.99
CA ARG A 20 -0.46 11.22 18.75
C ARG A 20 0.99 11.00 18.35
N ILE A 21 1.20 10.91 17.05
CA ILE A 21 2.53 10.73 16.46
C ILE A 21 2.88 11.96 15.63
N VAL A 22 4.14 12.37 15.71
CA VAL A 22 4.74 13.39 14.84
C VAL A 22 5.83 12.71 14.01
N ILE A 23 5.61 12.63 12.70
CA ILE A 23 6.59 12.09 11.76
C ILE A 23 7.42 13.24 11.22
N MET A 24 8.73 13.09 11.31
CA MET A 24 9.70 14.08 10.86
C MET A 24 10.67 13.50 9.83
N LYS A 25 11.08 14.34 8.89
CA LYS A 25 12.15 14.06 7.94
C LYS A 25 13.02 15.30 7.78
N ASP A 26 14.32 15.15 7.94
CA ASP A 26 15.30 16.24 7.76
C ASP A 26 14.95 17.52 8.54
N GLY A 27 14.47 17.36 9.79
CA GLY A 27 14.06 18.45 10.66
C GLY A 27 12.68 19.08 10.35
N VAL A 28 11.98 18.56 9.32
CA VAL A 28 10.66 19.05 8.90
C VAL A 28 9.57 18.06 9.29
N ILE A 29 8.49 18.56 9.88
CA ILE A 29 7.31 17.77 10.19
C ILE A 29 6.63 17.37 8.88
N GLN A 30 6.41 16.08 8.69
CA GLN A 30 5.72 15.51 7.53
C GLN A 30 4.24 15.31 7.82
N GLN A 31 3.92 14.75 8.99
CA GLN A 31 2.54 14.50 9.39
C GLN A 31 2.41 14.46 10.92
N ILE A 32 1.26 14.91 11.42
CA ILE A 32 0.85 14.77 12.82
C ILE A 32 -0.55 14.13 12.83
N GLY A 33 -0.73 13.09 13.61
CA GLY A 33 -2.03 12.42 13.75
C GLY A 33 -2.02 11.34 14.82
N THR A 34 -3.14 10.69 15.01
CA THR A 34 -3.20 9.44 15.76
C THR A 34 -2.47 8.33 14.99
N PRO A 35 -2.02 7.25 15.64
CA PRO A 35 -1.44 6.10 14.95
C PRO A 35 -2.27 5.62 13.76
N GLN A 36 -3.59 5.50 13.97
CA GLN A 36 -4.52 5.04 12.93
C GLN A 36 -4.60 6.01 11.74
N GLU A 37 -4.73 7.31 12.00
CA GLU A 37 -4.79 8.32 10.94
C GLU A 37 -3.53 8.33 10.08
N VAL A 38 -2.36 8.24 10.71
CA VAL A 38 -1.08 8.23 10.00
C VAL A 38 -0.92 6.96 9.15
N PHE A 39 -1.41 5.83 9.65
CA PHE A 39 -1.36 4.55 8.95
C PHE A 39 -2.34 4.51 7.76
N ASP A 40 -3.58 4.94 7.97
CA ASP A 40 -4.65 4.84 6.97
C ASP A 40 -4.62 5.99 5.94
N HIS A 41 -4.12 7.15 6.37
CA HIS A 41 -4.16 8.39 5.58
C HIS A 41 -2.78 9.07 5.51
N PRO A 42 -1.76 8.37 4.99
CA PRO A 42 -0.43 8.97 4.85
C PRO A 42 -0.48 10.13 3.84
N VAL A 43 0.03 11.29 4.23
CA VAL A 43 -0.05 12.51 3.41
C VAL A 43 0.91 12.52 2.22
N ASN A 44 1.95 11.69 2.25
CA ASN A 44 2.93 11.60 1.16
C ASN A 44 3.61 10.23 1.12
N LEU A 45 4.40 10.00 0.06
CA LEU A 45 5.17 8.77 -0.15
C LEU A 45 6.12 8.45 1.00
N PHE A 46 6.73 9.48 1.61
CA PHE A 46 7.65 9.26 2.72
C PHE A 46 6.93 8.66 3.92
N VAL A 47 5.82 9.24 4.34
CA VAL A 47 5.02 8.74 5.47
C VAL A 47 4.50 7.33 5.16
N ALA A 48 3.97 7.12 3.95
CA ALA A 48 3.43 5.83 3.51
C ALA A 48 4.48 4.72 3.52
N GLY A 49 5.70 5.01 3.08
CA GLY A 49 6.81 4.05 3.06
C GLY A 49 7.51 3.89 4.41
N PHE A 50 7.37 4.89 5.29
CA PHE A 50 8.01 4.85 6.60
C PHE A 50 7.16 4.12 7.64
N ILE A 51 5.83 4.23 7.60
CA ILE A 51 4.92 3.64 8.60
C ILE A 51 4.40 2.28 8.16
N GLY A 52 4.55 1.29 9.04
CA GLY A 52 4.05 -0.09 8.89
C GLY A 52 5.13 -1.13 9.17
N VAL A 53 4.72 -2.32 9.58
CA VAL A 53 5.63 -3.46 9.85
C VAL A 53 6.39 -3.85 8.57
N SER A 54 5.69 -3.87 7.45
CA SER A 54 6.27 -4.00 6.12
C SER A 54 6.09 -2.70 5.34
N GLN A 55 7.11 -2.31 4.60
CA GLN A 55 7.04 -1.11 3.77
C GLN A 55 5.92 -1.24 2.72
N MET A 56 5.23 -0.15 2.45
CA MET A 56 4.22 -0.09 1.38
C MET A 56 4.88 -0.35 0.02
N ASN A 57 4.25 -1.18 -0.79
CA ASN A 57 4.66 -1.34 -2.19
C ASN A 57 4.23 -0.12 -2.99
N PHE A 58 5.09 0.34 -3.88
CA PHE A 58 4.82 1.46 -4.78
C PHE A 58 4.94 1.02 -6.23
N TYR A 59 3.91 1.29 -7.03
CA TYR A 59 3.81 0.92 -8.44
C TYR A 59 3.56 2.15 -9.31
N ASP A 60 4.11 2.16 -10.52
CA ASP A 60 3.65 3.10 -11.54
C ASP A 60 2.25 2.68 -12.00
N ALA A 61 1.34 3.63 -12.03
CA ALA A 61 -0.04 3.44 -12.43
C ALA A 61 -0.58 4.66 -13.16
N GLU A 62 -1.74 4.50 -13.76
CA GLU A 62 -2.46 5.57 -14.42
C GLU A 62 -3.82 5.78 -13.76
N LEU A 63 -4.08 6.99 -13.30
CA LEU A 63 -5.40 7.41 -12.83
C LEU A 63 -6.21 7.88 -14.04
N LYS A 64 -7.33 7.23 -14.30
CA LYS A 64 -8.31 7.60 -15.33
C LYS A 64 -9.61 8.05 -14.72
N ARG A 65 -10.34 8.84 -15.50
CA ARG A 65 -11.72 9.23 -15.20
C ARG A 65 -12.55 9.02 -16.44
N ASP A 66 -13.63 8.26 -16.31
CA ASP A 66 -14.55 7.99 -17.43
C ASP A 66 -15.54 9.14 -17.65
N GLU A 67 -16.43 8.96 -18.65
CA GLU A 67 -17.44 9.97 -19.03
C GLU A 67 -18.48 10.19 -17.93
N ASP A 68 -18.74 9.19 -17.10
CA ASP A 68 -19.64 9.26 -15.94
C ASP A 68 -18.96 9.91 -14.72
N GLY A 69 -17.69 10.25 -14.85
CA GLY A 69 -16.90 10.89 -13.81
C GLY A 69 -16.23 9.93 -12.81
N VAL A 70 -16.32 8.62 -13.03
CA VAL A 70 -15.77 7.61 -12.13
C VAL A 70 -14.26 7.47 -12.32
N TYR A 71 -13.51 7.61 -11.23
CA TYR A 71 -12.08 7.37 -11.24
C TYR A 71 -11.77 5.87 -11.22
N SER A 72 -10.76 5.48 -11.95
CA SER A 72 -10.18 4.14 -11.94
C SER A 72 -8.67 4.19 -12.07
N VAL A 73 -7.99 3.22 -11.45
CA VAL A 73 -6.54 3.06 -11.51
C VAL A 73 -6.21 1.87 -12.39
N LEU A 74 -5.33 2.08 -13.37
CA LEU A 74 -4.81 1.03 -14.24
C LEU A 74 -3.38 0.71 -13.82
N MET A 75 -3.11 -0.55 -13.50
CA MET A 75 -1.78 -1.04 -13.10
C MET A 75 -1.61 -2.50 -13.50
N GLY A 76 -0.52 -2.82 -14.20
CA GLY A 76 -0.15 -4.21 -14.51
C GLY A 76 -1.21 -5.05 -15.24
N GLY A 77 -2.07 -4.39 -16.04
CA GLY A 77 -3.16 -5.05 -16.77
C GLY A 77 -4.48 -5.15 -16.00
N ILE A 78 -4.53 -4.74 -14.73
CA ILE A 78 -5.77 -4.69 -13.95
C ILE A 78 -6.34 -3.26 -13.89
N ARG A 79 -7.65 -3.18 -13.73
CA ARG A 79 -8.38 -1.95 -13.45
C ARG A 79 -8.98 -2.03 -12.04
N VAL A 80 -8.61 -1.09 -11.18
CA VAL A 80 -9.12 -0.99 -9.81
C VAL A 80 -9.95 0.28 -9.68
N VAL A 81 -11.16 0.16 -9.16
CA VAL A 81 -12.04 1.30 -8.88
C VAL A 81 -11.95 1.62 -7.40
N PRO A 82 -11.46 2.82 -7.01
CA PRO A 82 -11.44 3.27 -5.62
C PRO A 82 -12.84 3.30 -5.02
N THR A 83 -12.95 3.22 -3.70
CA THR A 83 -14.24 3.28 -2.98
C THR A 83 -14.94 4.62 -3.21
N VAL A 84 -16.24 4.66 -2.92
CA VAL A 84 -17.04 5.89 -3.04
C VAL A 84 -16.42 7.06 -2.29
N GLU A 85 -15.95 6.84 -1.06
CA GLU A 85 -15.29 7.86 -0.26
C GLU A 85 -14.02 8.42 -0.91
N LYS A 86 -13.19 7.55 -1.51
CA LYS A 86 -11.99 7.95 -2.25
C LYS A 86 -12.35 8.68 -3.54
N GLN A 87 -13.38 8.24 -4.24
CA GLN A 87 -13.93 8.93 -5.39
C GLN A 87 -14.33 10.37 -5.05
N GLU A 88 -15.07 10.54 -3.94
CA GLU A 88 -15.52 11.85 -3.48
C GLU A 88 -14.32 12.78 -3.16
N ARG A 89 -13.29 12.28 -2.47
CA ARG A 89 -12.08 13.06 -2.16
C ARG A 89 -11.34 13.50 -3.43
N LEU A 90 -11.12 12.57 -4.36
CA LEU A 90 -10.49 12.87 -5.65
C LEU A 90 -11.30 13.90 -6.45
N TYR A 91 -12.61 13.80 -6.39
CA TYR A 91 -13.52 14.74 -7.04
C TYR A 91 -13.45 16.14 -6.41
N GLN A 92 -13.51 16.21 -5.07
CA GLN A 92 -13.40 17.46 -4.32
C GLN A 92 -12.06 18.16 -4.56
N ALA A 93 -10.98 17.38 -4.62
CA ALA A 93 -9.65 17.87 -4.95
C ALA A 93 -9.48 18.19 -6.45
N SER A 94 -10.50 17.93 -7.29
CA SER A 94 -10.47 18.14 -8.74
C SER A 94 -9.27 17.49 -9.42
N VAL A 95 -8.89 16.29 -8.98
CA VAL A 95 -7.71 15.57 -9.48
C VAL A 95 -7.91 15.22 -10.96
N PRO A 96 -7.03 15.68 -11.88
CA PRO A 96 -7.12 15.30 -13.27
C PRO A 96 -6.62 13.86 -13.51
N PRO A 97 -7.05 13.20 -14.60
CA PRO A 97 -6.40 11.97 -15.07
C PRO A 97 -4.91 12.21 -15.29
N GLN A 98 -4.06 11.32 -14.75
CA GLN A 98 -2.61 11.49 -14.78
C GLN A 98 -1.88 10.19 -14.45
N GLU A 99 -0.57 10.15 -14.72
CA GLU A 99 0.32 9.14 -14.14
C GLU A 99 0.46 9.39 -12.64
N ILE A 100 0.42 8.31 -11.88
CA ILE A 100 0.49 8.31 -10.42
C ILE A 100 1.47 7.27 -9.89
N ILE A 101 1.81 7.38 -8.61
CA ILE A 101 2.39 6.29 -7.85
C ILE A 101 1.25 5.67 -7.01
N LEU A 102 1.01 4.40 -7.25
CA LEU A 102 0.02 3.62 -6.51
C LEU A 102 0.70 2.94 -5.33
N GLY A 103 0.23 3.21 -4.12
CA GLY A 103 0.66 2.53 -2.90
C GLY A 103 -0.30 1.42 -2.50
N VAL A 104 0.23 0.23 -2.20
CA VAL A 104 -0.54 -0.89 -1.65
C VAL A 104 0.29 -1.57 -0.57
N ARG A 105 -0.30 -1.78 0.61
CA ARG A 105 0.39 -2.48 1.68
C ARG A 105 0.51 -3.97 1.39
N PRO A 106 1.63 -4.62 1.73
CA PRO A 106 1.88 -6.03 1.47
C PRO A 106 0.78 -6.98 1.95
N GLU A 107 0.19 -6.69 3.10
CA GLU A 107 -0.88 -7.47 3.73
C GLU A 107 -2.24 -7.34 3.05
N HIS A 108 -2.40 -6.38 2.16
CA HIS A 108 -3.66 -6.17 1.41
C HIS A 108 -3.64 -6.78 0.01
N ILE A 109 -2.54 -7.40 -0.36
CA ILE A 109 -2.39 -8.08 -1.65
C ILE A 109 -2.90 -9.52 -1.52
N MET A 110 -3.76 -9.92 -2.44
CA MET A 110 -4.36 -11.26 -2.47
C MET A 110 -3.78 -12.06 -3.65
N LEU A 111 -3.16 -13.20 -3.34
CA LEU A 111 -2.69 -14.14 -4.36
C LEU A 111 -3.88 -14.82 -5.05
N LEU A 112 -3.74 -15.06 -6.34
CA LEU A 112 -4.72 -15.80 -7.15
C LEU A 112 -4.20 -17.21 -7.44
N GLU A 113 -5.04 -18.21 -7.25
CA GLU A 113 -4.67 -19.61 -7.49
C GLU A 113 -4.54 -19.94 -8.99
N ASN A 114 -5.37 -19.32 -9.84
CA ASN A 114 -5.41 -19.52 -11.28
C ASN A 114 -5.13 -18.20 -12.00
N GLY A 115 -3.92 -18.05 -12.49
CA GLY A 115 -3.29 -16.82 -12.93
C GLY A 115 -3.83 -16.10 -14.16
N GLU A 116 -5.09 -16.25 -14.55
CA GLU A 116 -5.61 -15.61 -15.77
C GLU A 116 -5.93 -14.12 -15.64
N HIS A 117 -6.21 -13.64 -14.45
CA HIS A 117 -6.57 -12.23 -14.20
C HIS A 117 -5.80 -11.71 -12.98
N GLY A 118 -4.97 -10.70 -13.16
CA GLY A 118 -4.21 -10.10 -12.06
C GLY A 118 -2.91 -9.46 -12.52
N VAL A 119 -2.22 -8.88 -11.57
CA VAL A 119 -0.84 -8.43 -11.78
C VAL A 119 0.08 -9.64 -11.68
N HIS A 120 0.97 -9.78 -12.65
CA HIS A 120 1.91 -10.91 -12.69
C HIS A 120 3.26 -10.53 -12.13
N GLY A 121 3.86 -11.47 -11.40
CA GLY A 121 5.19 -11.33 -10.83
C GLY A 121 5.91 -12.67 -10.73
N LYS A 122 7.19 -12.63 -10.37
CA LYS A 122 8.02 -13.81 -10.10
C LYS A 122 8.57 -13.77 -8.69
N VAL A 123 8.37 -14.84 -7.94
CA VAL A 123 8.92 -15.01 -6.60
C VAL A 123 10.45 -15.03 -6.67
N LYS A 124 11.11 -14.20 -5.90
CA LYS A 124 12.57 -14.20 -5.69
C LYS A 124 12.95 -15.00 -4.46
N VAL A 125 12.33 -14.66 -3.34
CA VAL A 125 12.58 -15.25 -2.02
C VAL A 125 11.26 -15.37 -1.28
N SER A 126 11.15 -16.41 -0.46
CA SER A 126 10.05 -16.63 0.47
C SER A 126 10.63 -16.74 1.88
N GLU A 127 10.19 -15.88 2.79
CA GLU A 127 10.57 -15.91 4.21
C GLU A 127 9.39 -16.45 5.01
N MET A 128 9.60 -17.56 5.70
CA MET A 128 8.58 -18.22 6.51
C MET A 128 8.68 -17.80 7.98
N GLY A 129 7.54 -17.39 8.53
CA GLY A 129 7.38 -17.03 9.94
C GLY A 129 5.94 -17.22 10.38
N SER A 130 5.41 -16.32 11.20
CA SER A 130 3.98 -16.26 11.53
C SER A 130 3.10 -15.90 10.32
N ALA A 131 3.70 -15.29 9.32
CA ALA A 131 3.18 -15.10 7.97
C ALA A 131 4.29 -15.43 6.97
N VAL A 132 3.94 -15.68 5.72
CA VAL A 132 4.91 -15.86 4.63
C VAL A 132 5.09 -14.54 3.91
N HIS A 133 6.33 -14.03 3.88
CA HIS A 133 6.70 -12.84 3.13
C HIS A 133 7.30 -13.28 1.79
N LEU A 134 6.61 -12.99 0.71
CA LEU A 134 7.08 -13.25 -0.64
C LEU A 134 7.74 -11.99 -1.19
N HIS A 135 9.01 -12.05 -1.50
CA HIS A 135 9.71 -11.04 -2.29
C HIS A 135 9.49 -11.36 -3.76
N VAL A 136 8.88 -10.46 -4.48
CA VAL A 136 8.38 -10.67 -5.84
C VAL A 136 8.96 -9.61 -6.77
N ASP A 137 9.44 -10.05 -7.92
CA ASP A 137 9.76 -9.13 -9.03
C ASP A 137 8.49 -8.86 -9.86
N ILE A 138 8.15 -7.59 -9.99
CA ILE A 138 7.06 -7.12 -10.82
C ILE A 138 7.62 -6.12 -11.82
N ASN A 139 7.89 -6.58 -13.04
CA ASN A 139 8.47 -5.75 -14.12
C ASN A 139 9.76 -5.02 -13.71
N GLY A 140 10.65 -5.71 -12.98
CA GLY A 140 11.92 -5.16 -12.51
C GLY A 140 11.83 -4.36 -11.20
N ARG A 141 10.68 -4.31 -10.56
CA ARG A 141 10.50 -3.74 -9.21
C ARG A 141 10.35 -4.81 -8.16
N ASP A 142 11.07 -4.65 -7.07
CA ASP A 142 10.90 -5.48 -5.89
C ASP A 142 9.62 -5.09 -5.15
N SER A 143 8.83 -6.10 -4.82
CA SER A 143 7.58 -5.96 -4.06
C SER A 143 7.51 -7.03 -3.00
N ILE A 144 6.80 -6.75 -1.92
CA ILE A 144 6.55 -7.70 -0.83
C ILE A 144 5.07 -8.03 -0.80
N ILE A 145 4.75 -9.32 -0.72
CA ILE A 145 3.39 -9.82 -0.48
C ILE A 145 3.40 -10.59 0.82
N VAL A 146 2.51 -10.25 1.74
CA VAL A 146 2.35 -10.97 3.00
C VAL A 146 1.17 -11.92 2.87
N ALA A 147 1.47 -13.21 2.71
CA ALA A 147 0.47 -14.24 2.67
C ALA A 147 0.26 -14.82 4.06
N GLN A 148 -0.98 -14.80 4.54
CA GLN A 148 -1.34 -15.37 5.83
C GLN A 148 -1.35 -16.90 5.72
N THR A 149 -0.62 -17.58 6.58
CA THR A 149 -0.73 -19.03 6.78
C THR A 149 -1.98 -19.31 7.61
N SER A 150 -3.16 -19.06 7.05
CA SER A 150 -4.41 -19.27 7.80
C SER A 150 -4.60 -20.75 8.06
N GLY A 151 -4.73 -21.07 9.33
CA GLY A 151 -4.88 -22.42 9.83
C GLY A 151 -6.06 -23.18 9.25
N MET A 152 -5.81 -24.40 8.98
CA MET A 152 -6.53 -25.66 9.15
C MET A 152 -7.55 -26.12 8.11
N ASP A 153 -8.32 -25.29 7.42
CA ASP A 153 -9.28 -25.83 6.44
C ASP A 153 -9.33 -24.99 5.16
N GLY A 154 -8.33 -25.19 4.32
CA GLY A 154 -8.17 -24.53 3.03
C GLY A 154 -6.84 -23.77 2.94
N ALA A 155 -5.74 -24.50 3.07
CA ALA A 155 -4.41 -23.93 2.88
C ALA A 155 -4.32 -23.33 1.47
N GLN A 156 -4.39 -22.00 1.38
CA GLN A 156 -4.09 -21.29 0.15
C GLN A 156 -2.67 -21.71 -0.27
N TYR A 157 -2.53 -22.17 -1.49
CA TYR A 157 -1.21 -22.51 -2.04
C TYR A 157 -0.33 -21.25 -2.04
N ILE A 158 0.70 -21.26 -1.21
CA ILE A 158 1.69 -20.18 -1.16
C ILE A 158 2.91 -20.68 -1.94
N PRO A 159 3.20 -20.10 -3.12
CA PRO A 159 4.36 -20.48 -3.89
C PRO A 159 5.62 -20.04 -3.15
N SER A 160 6.46 -21.02 -2.76
CA SER A 160 7.68 -20.77 -1.97
C SER A 160 8.96 -20.89 -2.79
N GLU A 161 8.89 -21.44 -4.01
CA GLU A 161 10.07 -21.67 -4.84
C GLU A 161 10.44 -20.43 -5.65
N SER A 162 11.72 -20.07 -5.63
CA SER A 162 12.26 -18.99 -6.46
C SER A 162 12.00 -19.24 -7.95
N GLY A 163 11.60 -18.21 -8.66
CA GLY A 163 11.25 -18.28 -10.09
C GLY A 163 9.80 -18.64 -10.37
N THR A 164 9.02 -19.04 -9.34
CA THR A 164 7.59 -19.34 -9.52
C THR A 164 6.84 -18.10 -9.97
N SER A 165 6.05 -18.24 -11.04
CA SER A 165 5.14 -17.18 -11.49
C SER A 165 3.93 -17.13 -10.58
N ILE A 166 3.56 -15.94 -10.18
CA ILE A 166 2.36 -15.67 -9.38
C ILE A 166 1.49 -14.62 -10.06
N SER A 167 0.23 -14.60 -9.71
CA SER A 167 -0.65 -13.48 -9.99
C SER A 167 -1.36 -13.04 -8.72
N PHE A 168 -1.70 -11.75 -8.66
CA PHE A 168 -2.34 -11.17 -7.49
C PHE A 168 -3.23 -10.00 -7.85
N ILE A 169 -4.14 -9.67 -6.93
CA ILE A 169 -5.03 -8.51 -7.01
C ILE A 169 -5.07 -7.78 -5.68
N PHE A 170 -5.67 -6.61 -5.70
CA PHE A 170 -6.00 -5.82 -4.51
C PHE A 170 -7.27 -4.99 -4.76
N GLY A 171 -7.98 -4.67 -3.69
CA GLY A 171 -9.24 -3.91 -3.76
C GLY A 171 -9.03 -2.39 -3.83
N GLY A 172 -10.05 -1.69 -4.30
CA GLY A 172 -10.05 -0.21 -4.35
C GLY A 172 -10.09 0.48 -2.99
N ASN A 173 -10.43 -0.26 -1.93
CA ASN A 173 -10.45 0.25 -0.56
C ASN A 173 -9.04 0.41 0.05
N VAL A 174 -8.07 -0.37 -0.42
CA VAL A 174 -6.72 -0.43 0.16
C VAL A 174 -5.66 0.30 -0.65
N VAL A 175 -6.04 0.93 -1.75
CA VAL A 175 -5.11 1.71 -2.58
C VAL A 175 -4.86 3.09 -2.03
N HIS A 176 -3.63 3.58 -2.17
CA HIS A 176 -3.23 4.96 -1.90
C HIS A 176 -2.69 5.57 -3.19
N LEU A 177 -3.10 6.80 -3.48
CA LEU A 177 -2.83 7.46 -4.74
C LEU A 177 -1.92 8.66 -4.50
N PHE A 178 -0.69 8.60 -5.05
CA PHE A 178 0.29 9.65 -4.85
C PHE A 178 0.65 10.33 -6.17
N SER A 179 0.83 11.63 -6.11
CA SER A 179 1.33 12.43 -7.22
C SER A 179 2.74 11.97 -7.61
N LYS A 180 2.96 11.69 -8.89
CA LYS A 180 4.28 11.35 -9.42
C LYS A 180 5.24 12.54 -9.41
N LYS A 181 4.70 13.76 -9.35
CA LYS A 181 5.47 15.00 -9.39
C LYS A 181 6.19 15.32 -8.08
N ASP A 182 5.51 15.18 -6.96
CA ASP A 182 5.97 15.64 -5.64
C ASP A 182 5.70 14.64 -4.50
N GLY A 183 5.03 13.54 -4.81
CA GLY A 183 4.78 12.45 -3.87
C GLY A 183 3.69 12.71 -2.83
N HIS A 184 2.92 13.82 -2.94
CA HIS A 184 1.79 14.03 -2.03
C HIS A 184 0.64 13.07 -2.34
N ASN A 185 -0.18 12.79 -1.34
CA ASN A 185 -1.38 11.97 -1.50
C ASN A 185 -2.46 12.80 -2.21
N LEU A 186 -3.02 12.26 -3.30
CA LEU A 186 -4.01 12.93 -4.13
C LEU A 186 -5.41 13.02 -3.50
N GLU A 187 -5.62 12.31 -2.40
CA GLU A 187 -6.90 12.29 -1.67
C GLU A 187 -6.99 13.39 -0.58
N PHE A 188 -5.86 14.11 -0.27
CA PHE A 188 -5.79 15.05 0.85
C PHE A 188 -5.03 16.33 0.50
#